data_1a944266d6aaa007ee0ce0eebbbbad4a
#
_entry.id   1a944266d6aaa007ee0ce0eebbbbad4a
#
_cell.length_a   1.000
_cell.length_b   1.000
_cell.length_c   1.000
_cell.angle_alpha   90.00
_cell.angle_beta   90.00
_cell.angle_gamma   90.00
#
_symmetry.space_group_name_H-M   'P 1'
#
loop_
_entity.id
_entity.type
_entity.pdbx_description
1 polymer ?
#
loop_
_entity_poly.entity_id
_entity_poly.type
_entity_poly.pdbx_seq_one_letter_code
_entity_poly.pdbx_strand_id
1 'polypeptide(L)'
;PPLPSPQPQRTSAMAAAADEAWCRETVPRVMELVSPRLPQRDACALLSVSPWCHRSLAANPKLWEVLDLHETKKAGERLISALSMARYRHLKVVNLEFAQDIEDRHFLHLKETGAILLEELELLNLNACQKISDTGIGSATSLCPNLRALSIYWIVGLTDASIEHAVKNCKQIIDLNLSGCKNISDRGIQLVADNYQGLQKLDITRCIKLTDDALQKVLEKCSALESLNMYALSSFTDKAYTKIGYLANLTFLDLCGAQGSQNLTDDGLSSISRCGSLTYLNLSWCVRVTDVGVVAIAQGCRSLELLSLFGILGVTDACLEALSKSCPNSLTTLDVNGCTGIKRRSRDDLIQLFPRLSCFKVHS
;
A
#
# COMPACT_ATOMS: atom_id res chain seq x y z
N PRO A 1 -48.49 -67.35 20.63
CA PRO A 1 -48.18 -66.52 19.47
C PRO A 1 -47.08 -65.55 19.84
N PRO A 2 -45.99 -65.49 19.05
CA PRO A 2 -44.93 -64.54 19.28
C PRO A 2 -45.32 -63.17 18.81
N LEU A 3 -44.93 -62.14 19.58
CA LEU A 3 -45.08 -60.74 19.30
C LEU A 3 -44.24 -60.38 18.03
N PRO A 4 -44.74 -59.46 17.17
CA PRO A 4 -43.96 -59.04 16.01
C PRO A 4 -42.79 -58.17 16.45
N SER A 5 -41.61 -58.47 15.91
CA SER A 5 -40.39 -57.71 16.10
C SER A 5 -40.53 -56.29 15.52
N PRO A 6 -39.97 -55.27 16.15
CA PRO A 6 -40.04 -53.87 15.64
C PRO A 6 -39.25 -53.75 14.35
N GLN A 7 -39.83 -53.12 13.35
CA GLN A 7 -39.18 -52.77 12.07
C GLN A 7 -38.26 -51.57 12.26
N PRO A 8 -36.91 -51.68 12.15
CA PRO A 8 -35.99 -50.52 12.32
C PRO A 8 -35.69 -49.78 11.01
N GLN A 9 -36.28 -50.15 9.87
CA GLN A 9 -35.77 -49.63 8.60
C GLN A 9 -36.42 -48.35 8.04
N ARG A 10 -37.64 -47.96 8.50
CA ARG A 10 -38.30 -46.73 7.99
C ARG A 10 -37.84 -45.43 8.64
N THR A 11 -37.40 -45.48 9.88
CA THR A 11 -36.92 -44.28 10.60
C THR A 11 -35.53 -43.84 10.16
N SER A 12 -34.65 -44.75 9.79
CA SER A 12 -33.30 -44.48 9.32
C SER A 12 -33.29 -43.80 7.91
N ALA A 13 -34.12 -44.27 6.98
CA ALA A 13 -34.18 -43.72 5.64
C ALA A 13 -34.84 -42.30 5.59
N MET A 14 -35.87 -42.10 6.43
CA MET A 14 -36.49 -40.78 6.57
C MET A 14 -35.56 -39.77 7.25
N ALA A 15 -34.81 -40.18 8.25
CA ALA A 15 -33.80 -39.31 8.92
C ALA A 15 -32.66 -38.98 7.95
N ALA A 16 -32.13 -39.94 7.21
CA ALA A 16 -31.10 -39.70 6.19
C ALA A 16 -31.58 -38.76 5.05
N ALA A 17 -32.85 -38.90 4.61
CA ALA A 17 -33.42 -38.01 3.61
C ALA A 17 -33.64 -36.58 4.15
N ALA A 18 -34.03 -36.45 5.44
CA ALA A 18 -34.16 -35.16 6.10
C ALA A 18 -32.82 -34.48 6.30
N ASP A 19 -31.78 -35.23 6.70
CA ASP A 19 -30.40 -34.73 6.83
C ASP A 19 -29.84 -34.27 5.47
N GLU A 20 -30.12 -35.01 4.40
CA GLU A 20 -29.68 -34.63 3.05
C GLU A 20 -30.40 -33.38 2.55
N ALA A 21 -31.72 -33.27 2.80
CA ALA A 21 -32.50 -32.06 2.45
C ALA A 21 -32.01 -30.85 3.26
N TRP A 22 -31.73 -31.02 4.56
CA TRP A 22 -31.18 -29.98 5.42
C TRP A 22 -29.80 -29.54 4.92
N CYS A 23 -28.91 -30.47 4.60
CA CYS A 23 -27.60 -30.14 4.05
C CYS A 23 -27.69 -29.41 2.71
N ARG A 24 -28.63 -29.79 1.85
CA ARG A 24 -28.84 -29.20 0.52
C ARG A 24 -29.35 -27.76 0.59
N GLU A 25 -30.22 -27.45 1.54
CA GLU A 25 -30.91 -26.16 1.62
C GLU A 25 -30.28 -25.23 2.65
N THR A 26 -29.90 -25.75 3.82
CA THR A 26 -29.46 -24.93 4.95
C THR A 26 -27.96 -24.63 4.88
N VAL A 27 -27.12 -25.60 4.50
CA VAL A 27 -25.66 -25.39 4.44
C VAL A 27 -25.28 -24.27 3.47
N PRO A 28 -25.84 -24.16 2.22
CA PRO A 28 -25.54 -23.04 1.34
C PRO A 28 -25.86 -21.68 1.96
N ARG A 29 -27.04 -21.54 2.60
CA ARG A 29 -27.47 -20.29 3.25
C ARG A 29 -26.57 -19.92 4.40
N VAL A 30 -26.18 -20.88 5.23
CA VAL A 30 -25.23 -20.65 6.33
C VAL A 30 -23.87 -20.24 5.79
N MET A 31 -23.38 -20.90 4.73
CA MET A 31 -22.10 -20.56 4.11
C MET A 31 -22.13 -19.16 3.49
N GLU A 32 -23.22 -18.72 2.86
CA GLU A 32 -23.36 -17.34 2.37
C GLU A 32 -23.21 -16.30 3.48
N LEU A 33 -23.77 -16.56 4.64
CA LEU A 33 -23.73 -15.63 5.79
C LEU A 33 -22.37 -15.60 6.50
N VAL A 34 -21.73 -16.77 6.59
CA VAL A 34 -20.51 -16.96 7.39
C VAL A 34 -19.25 -16.70 6.57
N SER A 35 -19.24 -17.17 5.32
CA SER A 35 -18.04 -17.15 4.48
C SER A 35 -17.40 -15.77 4.27
N PRO A 36 -18.14 -14.64 4.15
CA PRO A 36 -17.52 -13.32 4.02
C PRO A 36 -16.72 -12.86 5.25
N ARG A 37 -16.91 -13.56 6.38
CA ARG A 37 -16.24 -13.27 7.66
C ARG A 37 -15.12 -14.25 7.99
N LEU A 38 -14.92 -15.27 7.16
CA LEU A 38 -13.90 -16.29 7.38
C LEU A 38 -12.57 -15.87 6.74
N PRO A 39 -11.44 -16.07 7.45
CA PRO A 39 -10.15 -16.03 6.81
C PRO A 39 -10.08 -17.07 5.68
N GLN A 40 -9.34 -16.75 4.61
CA GLN A 40 -9.22 -17.64 3.44
C GLN A 40 -8.75 -19.04 3.82
N ARG A 41 -7.85 -19.16 4.81
CA ARG A 41 -7.38 -20.43 5.35
C ARG A 41 -8.54 -21.32 5.86
N ASP A 42 -9.47 -20.71 6.58
CA ASP A 42 -10.60 -21.44 7.18
C ASP A 42 -11.63 -21.80 6.10
N ALA A 43 -11.86 -20.90 5.13
CA ALA A 43 -12.67 -21.21 3.98
C ALA A 43 -12.10 -22.40 3.18
N CYS A 44 -10.76 -22.47 2.99
CA CYS A 44 -10.09 -23.59 2.36
C CYS A 44 -10.26 -24.90 3.17
N ALA A 45 -10.18 -24.84 4.50
CA ALA A 45 -10.40 -26.01 5.35
C ALA A 45 -11.84 -26.54 5.25
N LEU A 46 -12.82 -25.63 5.20
CA LEU A 46 -14.24 -25.97 5.05
C LEU A 46 -14.59 -26.64 3.70
N LEU A 47 -13.79 -26.41 2.63
CA LEU A 47 -13.99 -27.11 1.35
C LEU A 47 -13.92 -28.63 1.47
N SER A 48 -13.17 -29.15 2.47
CA SER A 48 -13.00 -30.61 2.68
C SER A 48 -13.99 -31.21 3.67
N VAL A 49 -14.85 -30.39 4.30
CA VAL A 49 -15.76 -30.86 5.37
C VAL A 49 -16.94 -31.65 4.78
N SER A 50 -17.53 -31.17 3.69
CA SER A 50 -18.62 -31.87 3.03
C SER A 50 -18.77 -31.42 1.55
N PRO A 51 -19.40 -32.25 0.69
CA PRO A 51 -19.68 -31.87 -0.69
C PRO A 51 -20.54 -30.59 -0.81
N TRP A 52 -21.39 -30.34 0.16
CA TRP A 52 -22.27 -29.17 0.21
C TRP A 52 -21.47 -27.88 0.55
N CYS A 53 -20.60 -27.95 1.55
CA CYS A 53 -19.66 -26.87 1.87
C CYS A 53 -18.77 -26.57 0.66
N HIS A 54 -18.21 -27.61 0.03
CA HIS A 54 -17.39 -27.44 -1.16
C HIS A 54 -18.12 -26.70 -2.27
N ARG A 55 -19.32 -27.14 -2.65
CA ARG A 55 -20.10 -26.51 -3.74
C ARG A 55 -20.42 -25.05 -3.42
N SER A 56 -20.91 -24.79 -2.21
CA SER A 56 -21.32 -23.43 -1.80
C SER A 56 -20.14 -22.48 -1.75
N LEU A 57 -19.02 -22.89 -1.15
CA LEU A 57 -17.84 -22.05 -1.05
C LEU A 57 -17.16 -21.86 -2.42
N ALA A 58 -16.98 -22.93 -3.20
CA ALA A 58 -16.33 -22.85 -4.51
C ALA A 58 -17.13 -22.01 -5.52
N ALA A 59 -18.47 -21.98 -5.38
CA ALA A 59 -19.35 -21.19 -6.24
C ALA A 59 -19.46 -19.72 -5.84
N ASN A 60 -18.94 -19.30 -4.69
CA ASN A 60 -18.98 -17.90 -4.24
C ASN A 60 -17.76 -17.13 -4.75
N PRO A 61 -17.83 -16.31 -5.82
CA PRO A 61 -16.68 -15.65 -6.42
C PRO A 61 -15.97 -14.72 -5.44
N LYS A 62 -16.72 -14.03 -4.56
CA LYS A 62 -16.18 -13.05 -3.61
C LYS A 62 -15.16 -13.63 -2.63
N LEU A 63 -15.23 -14.93 -2.33
CA LEU A 63 -14.26 -15.59 -1.45
C LEU A 63 -12.91 -15.79 -2.11
N TRP A 64 -12.85 -15.76 -3.44
CA TRP A 64 -11.67 -16.11 -4.23
C TRP A 64 -11.14 -14.92 -5.02
N GLU A 65 -11.63 -13.71 -4.73
CA GLU A 65 -11.08 -12.47 -5.30
C GLU A 65 -9.68 -12.14 -4.77
N VAL A 66 -9.30 -12.70 -3.62
CA VAL A 66 -7.98 -12.50 -3.00
C VAL A 66 -7.27 -13.84 -2.90
N LEU A 67 -6.04 -13.91 -3.40
CA LEU A 67 -5.11 -15.00 -3.15
C LEU A 67 -3.99 -14.48 -2.26
N ASP A 68 -4.06 -14.84 -0.98
CA ASP A 68 -3.07 -14.45 0.01
C ASP A 68 -2.12 -15.62 0.31
N LEU A 69 -0.86 -15.45 -0.12
CA LEU A 69 0.25 -16.39 0.11
C LEU A 69 1.40 -15.71 0.88
N HIS A 70 1.10 -14.63 1.62
CA HIS A 70 2.02 -13.91 2.49
C HIS A 70 2.78 -14.89 3.40
N GLU A 71 4.11 -14.77 3.43
CA GLU A 71 5.02 -15.62 4.24
C GLU A 71 4.82 -17.13 4.07
N THR A 72 4.09 -17.57 3.05
CA THR A 72 3.73 -18.97 2.85
C THR A 72 4.91 -19.75 2.27
N LYS A 73 5.19 -20.94 2.85
CA LYS A 73 6.14 -21.87 2.25
C LYS A 73 5.59 -22.49 0.98
N LYS A 74 6.47 -22.70 -0.03
CA LYS A 74 6.10 -23.20 -1.36
C LYS A 74 5.07 -22.31 -2.06
N ALA A 75 5.18 -20.98 -1.85
CA ALA A 75 4.25 -20.00 -2.42
C ALA A 75 4.22 -20.08 -3.95
N GLY A 76 5.35 -20.34 -4.63
CA GLY A 76 5.39 -20.48 -6.07
C GLY A 76 4.59 -21.65 -6.61
N GLU A 77 4.74 -22.85 -6.01
CA GLU A 77 3.96 -24.03 -6.38
C GLU A 77 2.47 -23.84 -6.06
N ARG A 78 2.17 -23.20 -4.91
CA ARG A 78 0.80 -22.90 -4.50
C ARG A 78 0.13 -21.88 -5.41
N LEU A 79 0.87 -20.86 -5.85
CA LEU A 79 0.41 -19.88 -6.83
C LEU A 79 -0.01 -20.58 -8.13
N ILE A 80 0.86 -21.42 -8.71
CA ILE A 80 0.56 -22.17 -9.92
C ILE A 80 -0.68 -23.07 -9.71
N SER A 81 -0.72 -23.81 -8.61
CA SER A 81 -1.84 -24.68 -8.28
C SER A 81 -3.16 -23.92 -8.09
N ALA A 82 -3.13 -22.78 -7.40
CA ALA A 82 -4.31 -21.95 -7.18
C ALA A 82 -4.85 -21.40 -8.51
N LEU A 83 -3.98 -20.84 -9.34
CA LEU A 83 -4.38 -20.25 -10.62
C LEU A 83 -4.91 -21.28 -11.64
N SER A 84 -4.59 -22.58 -11.48
CA SER A 84 -5.20 -23.64 -12.28
C SER A 84 -6.65 -23.96 -11.88
N MET A 85 -7.13 -23.47 -10.73
CA MET A 85 -8.48 -23.75 -10.23
C MET A 85 -9.49 -22.71 -10.74
N ALA A 86 -10.62 -23.18 -11.24
CA ALA A 86 -11.67 -22.32 -11.79
C ALA A 86 -12.22 -21.26 -10.83
N ARG A 87 -12.16 -21.50 -9.51
CA ARG A 87 -12.62 -20.55 -8.49
C ARG A 87 -11.80 -19.24 -8.42
N TYR A 88 -10.54 -19.25 -8.88
CA TYR A 88 -9.67 -18.08 -8.91
C TYR A 88 -9.70 -17.31 -10.25
N ARG A 89 -10.70 -17.51 -11.08
CA ARG A 89 -10.83 -16.79 -12.37
C ARG A 89 -11.06 -15.29 -12.23
N HIS A 90 -11.67 -14.87 -11.11
CA HIS A 90 -12.03 -13.47 -10.83
C HIS A 90 -11.13 -12.87 -9.73
N LEU A 91 -9.86 -13.23 -9.73
CA LEU A 91 -8.87 -12.67 -8.80
C LEU A 91 -8.69 -11.17 -9.04
N LYS A 92 -8.79 -10.41 -7.95
CA LYS A 92 -8.50 -8.98 -7.90
C LYS A 92 -7.19 -8.68 -7.19
N VAL A 93 -6.80 -9.52 -6.23
CA VAL A 93 -5.61 -9.30 -5.41
C VAL A 93 -4.79 -10.58 -5.35
N VAL A 94 -3.49 -10.46 -5.63
CA VAL A 94 -2.48 -11.48 -5.36
C VAL A 94 -1.46 -10.90 -4.39
N ASN A 95 -1.38 -11.48 -3.20
CA ASN A 95 -0.42 -11.09 -2.17
C ASN A 95 0.63 -12.20 -1.99
N LEU A 96 1.87 -11.90 -2.35
CA LEU A 96 3.04 -12.78 -2.23
C LEU A 96 4.11 -12.16 -1.31
N GLU A 97 3.73 -11.18 -0.50
CA GLU A 97 4.65 -10.49 0.39
C GLU A 97 5.45 -11.46 1.26
N PHE A 98 6.77 -11.27 1.33
CA PHE A 98 7.72 -12.14 2.04
C PHE A 98 7.71 -13.62 1.61
N ALA A 99 7.18 -13.96 0.43
CA ALA A 99 7.24 -15.31 -0.12
C ALA A 99 8.66 -15.58 -0.66
N GLN A 100 9.54 -16.14 0.19
CA GLN A 100 10.98 -16.28 -0.08
C GLN A 100 11.33 -17.31 -1.18
N ASP A 101 10.40 -18.13 -1.62
CA ASP A 101 10.58 -19.16 -2.63
C ASP A 101 9.93 -18.83 -3.98
N ILE A 102 9.30 -17.65 -4.09
CA ILE A 102 8.85 -17.12 -5.39
C ILE A 102 10.09 -16.77 -6.23
N GLU A 103 10.10 -17.24 -7.46
CA GLU A 103 11.18 -17.07 -8.45
C GLU A 103 10.59 -16.77 -9.82
N ASP A 104 11.38 -16.22 -10.73
CA ASP A 104 11.00 -15.89 -12.11
C ASP A 104 10.35 -17.06 -12.84
N ARG A 105 10.85 -18.29 -12.61
CA ARG A 105 10.35 -19.52 -13.25
C ARG A 105 8.85 -19.76 -13.01
N HIS A 106 8.30 -19.32 -11.88
CA HIS A 106 6.89 -19.53 -11.57
C HIS A 106 6.00 -18.66 -12.47
N PHE A 107 6.35 -17.39 -12.65
CA PHE A 107 5.63 -16.50 -13.55
C PHE A 107 5.88 -16.83 -15.03
N LEU A 108 7.11 -17.27 -15.37
CA LEU A 108 7.43 -17.73 -16.72
C LEU A 108 6.58 -18.96 -17.09
N HIS A 109 6.49 -19.95 -16.20
CA HIS A 109 5.65 -21.12 -16.39
C HIS A 109 4.19 -20.75 -16.64
N LEU A 110 3.62 -19.85 -15.82
CA LEU A 110 2.24 -19.38 -15.98
C LEU A 110 2.03 -18.67 -17.31
N LYS A 111 3.01 -17.90 -17.77
CA LYS A 111 2.98 -17.21 -19.06
C LYS A 111 3.06 -18.19 -20.23
N GLU A 112 3.99 -19.17 -20.18
CA GLU A 112 4.22 -20.14 -21.25
C GLU A 112 3.06 -21.11 -21.43
N THR A 113 2.39 -21.49 -20.36
CA THR A 113 1.19 -22.34 -20.44
C THR A 113 0.05 -21.65 -21.15
N GLY A 114 0.06 -20.31 -21.26
CA GLY A 114 -0.95 -19.51 -21.97
C GLY A 114 -2.39 -19.68 -21.44
N ALA A 115 -2.53 -20.42 -20.34
CA ALA A 115 -3.83 -20.84 -19.83
C ALA A 115 -4.50 -19.77 -18.96
N ILE A 116 -3.75 -18.73 -18.54
CA ILE A 116 -4.23 -17.79 -17.51
C ILE A 116 -3.86 -16.38 -17.90
N LEU A 117 -4.88 -15.55 -18.12
CA LEU A 117 -4.79 -14.10 -18.14
C LEU A 117 -5.62 -13.57 -16.98
N LEU A 118 -5.01 -12.83 -16.08
CA LEU A 118 -5.63 -12.27 -14.89
C LEU A 118 -6.20 -10.86 -15.21
N GLU A 119 -7.23 -10.82 -16.05
CA GLU A 119 -7.81 -9.57 -16.56
C GLU A 119 -8.46 -8.71 -15.47
N GLU A 120 -8.94 -9.33 -14.39
CA GLU A 120 -9.57 -8.64 -13.27
C GLU A 120 -8.59 -8.32 -12.13
N LEU A 121 -7.30 -8.68 -12.26
CA LEU A 121 -6.33 -8.41 -11.21
C LEU A 121 -6.04 -6.91 -11.13
N GLU A 122 -6.35 -6.36 -9.96
CA GLU A 122 -6.17 -4.95 -9.64
C GLU A 122 -4.88 -4.69 -8.85
N LEU A 123 -4.47 -5.62 -7.97
CA LEU A 123 -3.31 -5.48 -7.11
C LEU A 123 -2.41 -6.71 -7.15
N LEU A 124 -1.12 -6.48 -7.41
CA LEU A 124 -0.05 -7.46 -7.29
C LEU A 124 0.98 -7.00 -6.26
N ASN A 125 1.09 -7.75 -5.16
CA ASN A 125 2.07 -7.49 -4.10
C ASN A 125 3.17 -8.55 -4.14
N LEU A 126 4.39 -8.13 -4.48
CA LEU A 126 5.61 -8.94 -4.53
C LEU A 126 6.66 -8.48 -3.51
N ASN A 127 6.25 -7.73 -2.49
CA ASN A 127 7.15 -7.14 -1.50
C ASN A 127 8.14 -8.17 -0.94
N ALA A 128 9.41 -7.80 -0.91
CA ALA A 128 10.51 -8.61 -0.37
C ALA A 128 10.71 -10.00 -1.02
N CYS A 129 10.14 -10.25 -2.19
CA CYS A 129 10.39 -11.47 -2.97
C CYS A 129 11.76 -11.40 -3.65
N GLN A 130 12.85 -11.62 -2.88
CA GLN A 130 14.25 -11.33 -3.29
C GLN A 130 14.76 -12.14 -4.47
N LYS A 131 14.10 -13.22 -4.86
CA LYS A 131 14.50 -14.07 -5.98
C LYS A 131 13.81 -13.69 -7.30
N ILE A 132 13.00 -12.63 -7.29
CA ILE A 132 12.41 -12.06 -8.49
C ILE A 132 13.38 -11.07 -9.11
N SER A 133 13.63 -11.23 -10.41
CA SER A 133 14.43 -10.31 -11.24
C SER A 133 13.52 -9.45 -12.14
N ASP A 134 14.13 -8.58 -12.94
CA ASP A 134 13.44 -7.78 -13.97
C ASP A 134 12.63 -8.67 -14.92
N THR A 135 13.16 -9.85 -15.27
CA THR A 135 12.46 -10.84 -16.10
C THR A 135 11.21 -11.41 -15.43
N GLY A 136 11.31 -11.66 -14.13
CA GLY A 136 10.16 -12.11 -13.31
C GLY A 136 9.06 -11.06 -13.27
N ILE A 137 9.41 -9.79 -13.07
CA ILE A 137 8.44 -8.67 -13.16
C ILE A 137 7.82 -8.61 -14.56
N GLY A 138 8.62 -8.78 -15.62
CA GLY A 138 8.13 -8.80 -17.00
C GLY A 138 7.11 -9.92 -17.24
N SER A 139 7.40 -11.12 -16.73
CA SER A 139 6.50 -12.27 -16.85
C SER A 139 5.23 -12.09 -16.02
N ALA A 140 5.36 -11.64 -14.75
CA ALA A 140 4.22 -11.40 -13.85
C ALA A 140 3.27 -10.34 -14.42
N THR A 141 3.80 -9.18 -14.83
CA THR A 141 2.99 -8.08 -15.36
C THR A 141 2.32 -8.42 -16.69
N SER A 142 2.92 -9.30 -17.51
CA SER A 142 2.29 -9.75 -18.75
C SER A 142 1.01 -10.58 -18.54
N LEU A 143 0.81 -11.11 -17.34
CA LEU A 143 -0.39 -11.88 -16.97
C LEU A 143 -1.55 -10.98 -16.51
N CYS A 144 -1.29 -9.73 -16.15
CA CYS A 144 -2.27 -8.83 -15.53
C CYS A 144 -2.30 -7.44 -16.21
N PRO A 145 -2.86 -7.34 -17.43
CA PRO A 145 -2.82 -6.13 -18.24
C PRO A 145 -3.58 -4.93 -17.64
N ASN A 146 -4.58 -5.19 -16.80
CA ASN A 146 -5.44 -4.18 -16.18
C ASN A 146 -5.03 -3.83 -14.74
N LEU A 147 -3.79 -4.20 -14.35
CA LEU A 147 -3.24 -3.94 -13.01
C LEU A 147 -3.30 -2.44 -12.68
N ARG A 148 -3.81 -2.13 -11.48
CA ARG A 148 -3.93 -0.76 -10.94
C ARG A 148 -2.92 -0.47 -9.82
N ALA A 149 -2.51 -1.50 -9.08
CA ALA A 149 -1.54 -1.38 -8.00
C ALA A 149 -0.43 -2.42 -8.13
N LEU A 150 0.83 -1.96 -8.17
CA LEU A 150 2.01 -2.80 -8.18
C LEU A 150 2.91 -2.44 -7.00
N SER A 151 3.14 -3.40 -6.12
CA SER A 151 4.07 -3.24 -5.00
C SER A 151 5.24 -4.22 -5.13
N ILE A 152 6.44 -3.67 -5.27
CA ILE A 152 7.71 -4.40 -5.40
C ILE A 152 8.73 -3.91 -4.35
N TYR A 153 8.20 -3.49 -3.19
CA TYR A 153 8.98 -3.01 -2.05
C TYR A 153 10.10 -3.98 -1.70
N TRP A 154 11.30 -3.42 -1.50
CA TRP A 154 12.48 -4.12 -1.01
C TRP A 154 12.96 -5.30 -1.89
N ILE A 155 12.74 -5.28 -3.19
CA ILE A 155 13.39 -6.21 -4.14
C ILE A 155 14.65 -5.52 -4.68
N VAL A 156 15.76 -5.68 -3.97
CA VAL A 156 16.97 -4.87 -4.17
C VAL A 156 17.69 -5.13 -5.51
N GLY A 157 17.39 -6.25 -6.18
CA GLY A 157 17.96 -6.64 -7.47
C GLY A 157 17.32 -5.96 -8.68
N LEU A 158 16.12 -5.38 -8.53
CA LEU A 158 15.40 -4.77 -9.65
C LEU A 158 16.07 -3.51 -10.16
N THR A 159 16.00 -3.33 -11.48
CA THR A 159 16.56 -2.19 -12.22
C THR A 159 15.45 -1.47 -13.01
N ASP A 160 15.83 -0.43 -13.77
CA ASP A 160 14.91 0.28 -14.67
C ASP A 160 14.23 -0.65 -15.69
N ALA A 161 14.81 -1.82 -15.99
CA ALA A 161 14.21 -2.79 -16.89
C ALA A 161 12.90 -3.37 -16.32
N SER A 162 12.79 -3.53 -14.99
CA SER A 162 11.52 -3.93 -14.36
C SER A 162 10.41 -2.92 -14.62
N ILE A 163 10.72 -1.62 -14.54
CA ILE A 163 9.78 -0.54 -14.84
C ILE A 163 9.40 -0.53 -16.31
N GLU A 164 10.38 -0.72 -17.20
CA GLU A 164 10.15 -0.82 -18.64
C GLU A 164 9.17 -1.95 -18.99
N HIS A 165 9.31 -3.11 -18.34
CA HIS A 165 8.37 -4.21 -18.46
C HIS A 165 6.96 -3.84 -17.93
N ALA A 166 6.90 -3.23 -16.74
CA ALA A 166 5.63 -2.85 -16.12
C ALA A 166 4.86 -1.83 -17.00
N VAL A 167 5.51 -0.77 -17.48
CA VAL A 167 4.87 0.25 -18.32
C VAL A 167 4.49 -0.28 -19.72
N LYS A 168 5.17 -1.31 -20.21
CA LYS A 168 4.82 -1.99 -21.45
C LYS A 168 3.54 -2.79 -21.30
N ASN A 169 3.41 -3.55 -20.21
CA ASN A 169 2.36 -4.55 -20.01
C ASN A 169 1.11 -3.98 -19.33
N CYS A 170 1.27 -3.10 -18.34
CA CYS A 170 0.19 -2.56 -17.51
C CYS A 170 0.05 -1.04 -17.74
N LYS A 171 -1.06 -0.62 -18.33
CA LYS A 171 -1.28 0.81 -18.68
C LYS A 171 -2.10 1.60 -17.66
N GLN A 172 -2.67 0.93 -16.65
CA GLN A 172 -3.64 1.52 -15.75
C GLN A 172 -3.14 1.65 -14.31
N ILE A 173 -1.80 1.54 -14.07
CA ILE A 173 -1.26 1.65 -12.72
C ILE A 173 -1.47 3.07 -12.19
N ILE A 174 -2.10 3.14 -11.02
CA ILE A 174 -2.36 4.35 -10.25
C ILE A 174 -1.70 4.32 -8.86
N ASP A 175 -1.24 3.16 -8.40
CA ASP A 175 -0.54 2.97 -7.13
C ASP A 175 0.74 2.15 -7.38
N LEU A 176 1.90 2.77 -7.14
CA LEU A 176 3.20 2.17 -7.42
C LEU A 176 4.13 2.30 -6.20
N ASN A 177 4.53 1.15 -5.66
CA ASN A 177 5.48 1.09 -4.56
C ASN A 177 6.81 0.49 -5.03
N LEU A 178 7.83 1.33 -5.09
CA LEU A 178 9.22 1.01 -5.45
C LEU A 178 10.18 1.10 -4.26
N SER A 179 9.64 1.26 -3.05
CA SER A 179 10.43 1.51 -1.85
C SER A 179 11.53 0.47 -1.66
N GLY A 180 12.75 0.91 -1.43
CA GLY A 180 13.93 0.05 -1.26
C GLY A 180 14.52 -0.54 -2.54
N CYS A 181 13.98 -0.22 -3.71
CA CYS A 181 14.52 -0.63 -5.00
C CYS A 181 15.72 0.26 -5.36
N LYS A 182 16.89 -0.03 -4.78
CA LYS A 182 18.07 0.83 -4.81
C LYS A 182 18.69 1.02 -6.21
N ASN A 183 18.33 0.18 -7.18
CA ASN A 183 18.88 0.23 -8.54
C ASN A 183 17.94 0.91 -9.55
N ILE A 184 16.76 1.33 -9.15
CA ILE A 184 15.91 2.21 -9.96
C ILE A 184 16.57 3.60 -10.02
N SER A 185 16.75 4.11 -11.23
CA SER A 185 17.35 5.43 -11.50
C SER A 185 16.30 6.43 -12.01
N ASP A 186 16.75 7.65 -12.31
CA ASP A 186 15.90 8.70 -12.90
C ASP A 186 15.24 8.23 -14.20
N ARG A 187 15.92 7.38 -14.99
CA ARG A 187 15.35 6.78 -16.22
C ARG A 187 14.10 5.94 -15.88
N GLY A 188 14.15 5.11 -14.85
CA GLY A 188 13.01 4.31 -14.44
C GLY A 188 11.83 5.18 -14.01
N ILE A 189 12.08 6.22 -13.21
CA ILE A 189 11.04 7.16 -12.78
C ILE A 189 10.51 8.02 -13.94
N GLN A 190 11.36 8.35 -14.92
CA GLN A 190 10.92 9.02 -16.13
C GLN A 190 9.94 8.16 -16.94
N LEU A 191 10.20 6.84 -17.07
CA LEU A 191 9.25 5.91 -17.69
C LEU A 191 7.90 5.86 -16.92
N VAL A 192 7.93 5.88 -15.59
CA VAL A 192 6.72 5.98 -14.77
C VAL A 192 5.94 7.24 -15.11
N ALA A 193 6.60 8.41 -15.08
CA ALA A 193 5.96 9.70 -15.34
C ALA A 193 5.40 9.82 -16.77
N ASP A 194 6.09 9.22 -17.74
CA ASP A 194 5.67 9.24 -19.16
C ASP A 194 4.45 8.35 -19.43
N ASN A 195 4.28 7.27 -18.68
CA ASN A 195 3.25 6.27 -18.96
C ASN A 195 2.07 6.30 -17.96
N TYR A 196 2.27 6.79 -16.72
CA TYR A 196 1.27 6.75 -15.66
C TYR A 196 0.84 8.16 -15.22
N GLN A 197 0.32 8.96 -16.16
CA GLN A 197 -0.12 10.32 -15.87
C GLN A 197 -1.27 10.40 -14.85
N GLY A 198 -2.06 9.32 -14.72
CA GLY A 198 -3.10 9.15 -13.70
C GLY A 198 -2.59 8.58 -12.37
N LEU A 199 -1.27 8.55 -12.13
CA LEU A 199 -0.69 8.02 -10.89
C LEU A 199 -1.18 8.81 -9.68
N GLN A 200 -1.75 8.10 -8.71
CA GLN A 200 -2.30 8.65 -7.46
C GLN A 200 -1.35 8.47 -6.28
N LYS A 201 -0.65 7.30 -6.24
CA LYS A 201 0.27 7.00 -5.15
C LYS A 201 1.61 6.55 -5.69
N LEU A 202 2.66 7.16 -5.16
CA LEU A 202 4.04 6.81 -5.46
C LEU A 202 4.86 6.70 -4.17
N ASP A 203 5.45 5.52 -3.94
CA ASP A 203 6.44 5.32 -2.90
C ASP A 203 7.80 5.02 -3.50
N ILE A 204 8.75 5.93 -3.30
CA ILE A 204 10.14 5.84 -3.74
C ILE A 204 11.12 5.88 -2.56
N THR A 205 10.63 5.54 -1.36
CA THR A 205 11.43 5.45 -0.14
C THR A 205 12.74 4.71 -0.41
N ARG A 206 13.87 5.30 0.02
CA ARG A 206 15.22 4.69 -0.12
C ARG A 206 15.65 4.31 -1.54
N CYS A 207 15.05 4.88 -2.58
CA CYS A 207 15.53 4.76 -3.97
C CYS A 207 16.72 5.71 -4.18
N ILE A 208 17.88 5.36 -3.66
CA ILE A 208 19.05 6.24 -3.44
C ILE A 208 19.74 6.75 -4.72
N LYS A 209 19.40 6.21 -5.90
CA LYS A 209 19.93 6.68 -7.18
C LYS A 209 19.12 7.80 -7.83
N LEU A 210 17.99 8.17 -7.22
CA LEU A 210 17.12 9.22 -7.75
C LEU A 210 17.69 10.61 -7.45
N THR A 211 17.52 11.52 -8.39
CA THR A 211 17.93 12.93 -8.28
C THR A 211 16.73 13.87 -8.44
N ASP A 212 16.96 15.17 -8.31
CA ASP A 212 15.94 16.21 -8.52
C ASP A 212 15.21 16.07 -9.85
N ASP A 213 15.91 15.62 -10.91
CA ASP A 213 15.34 15.51 -12.25
C ASP A 213 14.22 14.45 -12.30
N ALA A 214 14.37 13.33 -11.59
CA ALA A 214 13.32 12.31 -11.47
C ALA A 214 12.03 12.89 -10.87
N LEU A 215 12.14 13.55 -9.71
CA LEU A 215 10.98 14.11 -9.03
C LEU A 215 10.32 15.20 -9.88
N GLN A 216 11.10 16.09 -10.48
CA GLN A 216 10.55 17.13 -11.37
C GLN A 216 9.70 16.57 -12.50
N LYS A 217 10.12 15.43 -13.09
CA LYS A 217 9.35 14.76 -14.14
C LYS A 217 8.02 14.21 -13.62
N VAL A 218 8.02 13.59 -12.44
CA VAL A 218 6.79 13.12 -11.80
C VAL A 218 5.84 14.30 -11.52
N LEU A 219 6.35 15.38 -10.92
CA LEU A 219 5.55 16.57 -10.59
C LEU A 219 4.98 17.28 -11.83
N GLU A 220 5.68 17.19 -12.98
CA GLU A 220 5.21 17.74 -14.25
C GLU A 220 4.06 16.95 -14.88
N LYS A 221 4.09 15.63 -14.76
CA LYS A 221 3.25 14.74 -15.57
C LYS A 221 2.15 14.03 -14.78
N CYS A 222 2.39 13.75 -13.48
CA CYS A 222 1.48 13.00 -12.62
C CYS A 222 0.62 13.94 -11.76
N SER A 223 -0.23 14.75 -12.40
CA SER A 223 -1.05 15.76 -11.70
C SER A 223 -2.14 15.19 -10.78
N ALA A 224 -2.43 13.88 -10.90
CA ALA A 224 -3.39 13.17 -10.07
C ALA A 224 -2.81 12.68 -8.74
N LEU A 225 -1.52 12.95 -8.42
CA LEU A 225 -0.89 12.47 -7.20
C LEU A 225 -1.62 12.97 -5.94
N GLU A 226 -1.98 12.00 -5.10
CA GLU A 226 -2.61 12.16 -3.79
C GLU A 226 -1.63 11.82 -2.66
N SER A 227 -0.70 10.87 -2.91
CA SER A 227 0.27 10.38 -1.95
C SER A 227 1.66 10.25 -2.55
N LEU A 228 2.65 10.88 -1.92
CA LEU A 228 4.05 10.82 -2.30
C LEU A 228 4.90 10.50 -1.07
N ASN A 229 5.53 9.32 -1.06
CA ASN A 229 6.44 8.91 -0.01
C ASN A 229 7.89 8.92 -0.52
N MET A 230 8.72 9.74 0.13
CA MET A 230 10.13 9.95 -0.20
C MET A 230 11.04 9.79 1.03
N TYR A 231 10.62 8.95 1.97
CA TYR A 231 11.37 8.68 3.18
C TYR A 231 12.82 8.25 2.89
N ALA A 232 13.76 8.81 3.64
CA ALA A 232 15.20 8.50 3.58
C ALA A 232 15.85 8.70 2.20
N LEU A 233 15.45 9.75 1.48
CA LEU A 233 16.10 10.22 0.27
C LEU A 233 16.90 11.49 0.58
N SER A 234 18.23 11.41 0.46
CA SER A 234 19.17 12.50 0.76
C SER A 234 19.66 13.27 -0.47
N SER A 235 19.34 12.77 -1.66
CA SER A 235 19.81 13.34 -2.94
C SER A 235 18.98 14.53 -3.43
N PHE A 236 17.75 14.69 -2.92
CA PHE A 236 16.86 15.77 -3.34
C PHE A 236 17.20 17.10 -2.66
N THR A 237 17.19 18.17 -3.45
CA THR A 237 17.37 19.56 -3.00
C THR A 237 16.05 20.34 -3.17
N ASP A 238 16.02 21.61 -2.75
CA ASP A 238 14.85 22.49 -2.90
C ASP A 238 14.39 22.56 -4.36
N LYS A 239 15.30 22.42 -5.33
CA LYS A 239 15.01 22.40 -6.75
C LYS A 239 13.99 21.30 -7.13
N ALA A 240 14.06 20.14 -6.47
CA ALA A 240 13.12 19.04 -6.70
C ALA A 240 11.66 19.46 -6.45
N TYR A 241 11.43 20.31 -5.46
CA TYR A 241 10.07 20.65 -4.98
C TYR A 241 9.45 21.86 -5.68
N THR A 242 10.15 22.53 -6.59
CA THR A 242 9.68 23.79 -7.21
C THR A 242 8.31 23.70 -7.87
N LYS A 243 7.93 22.52 -8.37
CA LYS A 243 6.66 22.26 -9.04
C LYS A 243 5.60 21.54 -8.20
N ILE A 244 5.94 21.20 -6.96
CA ILE A 244 5.04 20.39 -6.10
C ILE A 244 3.71 21.10 -5.81
N GLY A 245 3.72 22.43 -5.76
CA GLY A 245 2.53 23.24 -5.52
C GLY A 245 1.46 23.16 -6.62
N TYR A 246 1.76 22.52 -7.75
CA TYR A 246 0.76 22.25 -8.81
C TYR A 246 -0.07 20.99 -8.53
N LEU A 247 0.32 20.18 -7.53
CA LEU A 247 -0.40 18.97 -7.13
C LEU A 247 -1.58 19.33 -6.22
N ALA A 248 -2.70 19.71 -6.81
CA ALA A 248 -3.89 20.15 -6.07
C ALA A 248 -4.51 19.04 -5.18
N ASN A 249 -4.27 17.78 -5.52
CA ASN A 249 -4.84 16.63 -4.82
C ASN A 249 -3.88 16.00 -3.79
N LEU A 250 -2.65 16.52 -3.63
CA LEU A 250 -1.66 15.95 -2.73
C LEU A 250 -2.10 16.12 -1.27
N THR A 251 -2.43 15.00 -0.63
CA THR A 251 -2.87 14.95 0.77
C THR A 251 -1.81 14.36 1.71
N PHE A 252 -0.95 13.48 1.19
CA PHE A 252 0.09 12.80 1.96
C PHE A 252 1.47 13.09 1.35
N LEU A 253 2.38 13.61 2.19
CA LEU A 253 3.77 13.86 1.81
C LEU A 253 4.72 13.46 2.96
N ASP A 254 5.54 12.43 2.73
CA ASP A 254 6.59 12.02 3.67
C ASP A 254 7.97 12.37 3.11
N LEU A 255 8.65 13.29 3.79
CA LEU A 255 9.99 13.78 3.48
C LEU A 255 10.98 13.47 4.59
N CYS A 256 10.64 12.55 5.51
CA CYS A 256 11.52 12.21 6.62
C CYS A 256 12.92 11.84 6.12
N GLY A 257 13.91 12.58 6.57
CA GLY A 257 15.30 12.42 6.15
C GLY A 257 15.99 11.22 6.79
N ALA A 258 17.04 10.73 6.14
CA ALA A 258 18.06 9.97 6.85
C ALA A 258 18.86 10.95 7.74
N GLN A 259 19.20 10.51 8.94
CA GLN A 259 19.84 11.33 9.97
C GLN A 259 21.02 12.15 9.39
N GLY A 260 20.87 13.49 9.36
CA GLY A 260 21.93 14.42 8.99
C GLY A 260 22.18 14.65 7.49
N SER A 261 21.35 14.12 6.56
CA SER A 261 21.65 14.14 5.13
C SER A 261 20.60 14.85 4.25
N GLN A 262 19.63 15.53 4.83
CA GLN A 262 18.59 16.23 4.07
C GLN A 262 19.06 17.59 3.56
N ASN A 263 18.79 17.85 2.26
CA ASN A 263 19.09 19.13 1.61
C ASN A 263 17.85 20.04 1.46
N LEU A 264 16.69 19.61 1.99
CA LEU A 264 15.49 20.44 2.06
C LEU A 264 15.71 21.60 3.03
N THR A 265 15.45 22.82 2.56
CA THR A 265 15.49 24.06 3.34
C THR A 265 14.14 24.77 3.35
N ASP A 266 14.08 25.96 3.92
CA ASP A 266 12.87 26.80 3.95
C ASP A 266 12.37 27.18 2.55
N ASP A 267 13.25 27.26 1.55
CA ASP A 267 12.87 27.55 0.15
C ASP A 267 12.05 26.38 -0.43
N GLY A 268 12.46 25.14 -0.18
CA GLY A 268 11.68 23.97 -0.56
C GLY A 268 10.33 23.93 0.15
N LEU A 269 10.28 24.24 1.46
CA LEU A 269 9.02 24.32 2.20
C LEU A 269 8.10 25.45 1.69
N SER A 270 8.67 26.57 1.25
CA SER A 270 7.90 27.63 0.58
C SER A 270 7.20 27.14 -0.70
N SER A 271 7.85 26.23 -1.44
CA SER A 271 7.23 25.58 -2.59
C SER A 271 6.13 24.58 -2.17
N ILE A 272 6.38 23.78 -1.15
CA ILE A 272 5.45 22.78 -0.60
C ILE A 272 4.21 23.45 0.02
N SER A 273 4.36 24.66 0.60
CA SER A 273 3.26 25.41 1.21
C SER A 273 2.10 25.72 0.26
N ARG A 274 2.34 25.63 -1.05
CA ARG A 274 1.29 25.81 -2.08
C ARG A 274 0.34 24.60 -2.21
N CYS A 275 0.68 23.46 -1.60
CA CYS A 275 -0.16 22.25 -1.55
C CYS A 275 -1.24 22.39 -0.47
N GLY A 276 -2.31 23.17 -0.74
CA GLY A 276 -3.35 23.49 0.24
C GLY A 276 -4.17 22.29 0.73
N SER A 277 -4.13 21.17 0.00
CA SER A 277 -4.85 19.94 0.33
C SER A 277 -4.08 19.00 1.28
N LEU A 278 -2.84 19.32 1.65
CA LEU A 278 -2.04 18.48 2.53
C LEU A 278 -2.72 18.28 3.90
N THR A 279 -2.90 17.01 4.27
CA THR A 279 -3.37 16.58 5.59
C THR A 279 -2.26 15.91 6.40
N TYR A 280 -1.32 15.26 5.73
CA TYR A 280 -0.17 14.58 6.33
C TYR A 280 1.14 15.18 5.79
N LEU A 281 1.99 15.68 6.68
CA LEU A 281 3.34 16.14 6.34
C LEU A 281 4.34 15.65 7.38
N ASN A 282 5.32 14.87 6.93
CA ASN A 282 6.43 14.41 7.77
C ASN A 282 7.74 15.07 7.32
N LEU A 283 8.29 15.91 8.18
CA LEU A 283 9.56 16.62 8.00
C LEU A 283 10.64 16.13 8.98
N SER A 284 10.44 14.98 9.62
CA SER A 284 11.40 14.45 10.60
C SER A 284 12.82 14.42 10.02
N TRP A 285 13.78 14.91 10.82
CA TRP A 285 15.20 14.98 10.44
C TRP A 285 15.54 15.92 9.26
N CYS A 286 14.63 16.79 8.83
CA CYS A 286 14.95 17.87 7.88
C CYS A 286 15.70 19.00 8.61
N VAL A 287 16.95 18.73 8.98
CA VAL A 287 17.74 19.55 9.94
C VAL A 287 18.05 20.98 9.47
N ARG A 288 17.86 21.28 8.18
CA ARG A 288 18.10 22.63 7.60
C ARG A 288 16.83 23.49 7.56
N VAL A 289 15.70 22.94 8.01
CA VAL A 289 14.43 23.65 8.13
C VAL A 289 14.44 24.49 9.41
N THR A 290 13.86 25.70 9.32
CA THR A 290 13.69 26.63 10.43
C THR A 290 12.24 27.05 10.61
N ASP A 291 11.99 27.95 11.56
CA ASP A 291 10.66 28.57 11.74
C ASP A 291 10.13 29.19 10.44
N VAL A 292 10.99 29.73 9.58
CA VAL A 292 10.58 30.37 8.34
C VAL A 292 9.81 29.41 7.42
N GLY A 293 10.36 28.22 7.22
CA GLY A 293 9.72 27.19 6.39
C GLY A 293 8.43 26.65 7.02
N VAL A 294 8.42 26.42 8.35
CA VAL A 294 7.23 25.93 9.04
C VAL A 294 6.12 26.97 9.07
N VAL A 295 6.45 28.26 9.18
CA VAL A 295 5.49 29.37 9.07
C VAL A 295 4.86 29.40 7.66
N ALA A 296 5.67 29.21 6.61
CA ALA A 296 5.15 29.13 5.25
C ALA A 296 4.16 27.95 5.10
N ILE A 297 4.51 26.78 5.61
CA ILE A 297 3.61 25.59 5.65
C ILE A 297 2.32 25.92 6.41
N ALA A 298 2.40 26.54 7.58
CA ALA A 298 1.21 26.91 8.36
C ALA A 298 0.27 27.82 7.58
N GLN A 299 0.82 28.77 6.82
CA GLN A 299 0.02 29.73 6.05
C GLN A 299 -0.66 29.08 4.82
N GLY A 300 0.01 28.13 4.17
CA GLY A 300 -0.46 27.49 2.94
C GLY A 300 -1.26 26.23 3.14
N CYS A 301 -0.84 25.34 4.06
CA CYS A 301 -1.42 24.00 4.26
C CYS A 301 -2.37 23.99 5.46
N ARG A 302 -3.52 24.66 5.35
CA ARG A 302 -4.48 24.86 6.46
C ARG A 302 -5.28 23.61 6.83
N SER A 303 -5.21 22.55 6.03
CA SER A 303 -5.91 21.29 6.25
C SER A 303 -5.06 20.24 6.96
N LEU A 304 -3.86 20.61 7.47
CA LEU A 304 -2.95 19.67 8.13
C LEU A 304 -3.61 19.04 9.37
N GLU A 305 -3.62 17.72 9.37
CA GLU A 305 -4.06 16.88 10.47
C GLU A 305 -2.87 16.27 11.23
N LEU A 306 -1.81 15.92 10.50
CA LEU A 306 -0.56 15.41 11.06
C LEU A 306 0.64 16.21 10.55
N LEU A 307 1.45 16.68 11.50
CA LEU A 307 2.75 17.28 11.23
C LEU A 307 3.82 16.64 12.13
N SER A 308 4.90 16.14 11.53
CA SER A 308 6.10 15.73 12.27
C SER A 308 7.25 16.66 11.97
N LEU A 309 7.80 17.25 13.02
CA LEU A 309 9.00 18.08 13.03
C LEU A 309 10.15 17.39 13.80
N PHE A 310 10.04 16.08 14.02
CA PHE A 310 10.98 15.32 14.86
C PHE A 310 12.43 15.57 14.47
N GLY A 311 13.25 15.96 15.47
CA GLY A 311 14.70 16.15 15.30
C GLY A 311 15.11 17.42 14.55
N ILE A 312 14.20 18.38 14.34
CA ILE A 312 14.53 19.68 13.72
C ILE A 312 14.95 20.66 14.79
N LEU A 313 16.22 21.06 14.79
CA LEU A 313 16.79 21.95 15.78
C LEU A 313 16.50 23.44 15.50
N GLY A 314 16.22 23.79 14.24
CA GLY A 314 15.99 25.16 13.78
C GLY A 314 14.60 25.72 14.07
N VAL A 315 13.70 24.95 14.72
CA VAL A 315 12.33 25.39 15.04
C VAL A 315 12.19 25.78 16.52
N THR A 316 11.36 26.79 16.77
CA THR A 316 11.11 27.37 18.08
C THR A 316 9.61 27.51 18.36
N ASP A 317 9.24 28.13 19.49
CA ASP A 317 7.85 28.44 19.81
C ASP A 317 7.15 29.31 18.73
N ALA A 318 7.91 30.04 17.90
CA ALA A 318 7.37 30.87 16.83
C ALA A 318 6.61 30.04 15.78
N CYS A 319 7.13 28.84 15.44
CA CYS A 319 6.42 27.94 14.51
C CYS A 319 5.12 27.41 15.13
N LEU A 320 5.08 27.10 16.45
CA LEU A 320 3.85 26.66 17.12
C LEU A 320 2.78 27.76 17.12
N GLU A 321 3.19 29.01 17.35
CA GLU A 321 2.26 30.15 17.28
C GLU A 321 1.69 30.37 15.88
N ALA A 322 2.49 30.21 14.83
CA ALA A 322 2.01 30.28 13.46
C ALA A 322 1.03 29.13 13.12
N LEU A 323 1.38 27.90 13.50
CA LEU A 323 0.52 26.73 13.33
C LEU A 323 -0.81 26.88 14.09
N SER A 324 -0.78 27.37 15.34
CA SER A 324 -1.98 27.53 16.15
C SER A 324 -2.94 28.60 15.56
N LYS A 325 -2.42 29.60 14.86
CA LYS A 325 -3.25 30.60 14.16
C LYS A 325 -3.88 30.06 12.88
N SER A 326 -3.17 29.18 12.17
CA SER A 326 -3.56 28.72 10.83
C SER A 326 -4.30 27.39 10.82
N CYS A 327 -3.91 26.45 11.73
CA CYS A 327 -4.41 25.09 11.80
C CYS A 327 -4.97 24.70 13.19
N PRO A 328 -5.65 25.59 13.94
CA PRO A 328 -6.02 25.32 15.33
C PRO A 328 -6.99 24.16 15.49
N ASN A 329 -7.83 23.93 14.48
CA ASN A 329 -8.91 22.95 14.51
C ASN A 329 -8.70 21.75 13.59
N SER A 330 -7.65 21.73 12.77
CA SER A 330 -7.33 20.61 11.88
C SER A 330 -6.25 19.70 12.47
N LEU A 331 -5.24 20.26 13.13
CA LEU A 331 -4.11 19.49 13.63
C LEU A 331 -4.51 18.58 14.80
N THR A 332 -4.40 17.27 14.57
CA THR A 332 -4.73 16.22 15.55
C THR A 332 -3.49 15.48 16.05
N THR A 333 -2.41 15.50 15.27
CA THR A 333 -1.14 14.84 15.60
C THR A 333 0.03 15.78 15.35
N LEU A 334 0.86 15.98 16.36
CA LEU A 334 2.05 16.80 16.29
C LEU A 334 3.23 16.07 16.95
N ASP A 335 4.32 15.94 16.22
CA ASP A 335 5.57 15.39 16.77
C ASP A 335 6.67 16.47 16.77
N VAL A 336 7.05 16.91 17.96
CA VAL A 336 8.12 17.89 18.19
C VAL A 336 9.27 17.31 19.02
N ASN A 337 9.39 15.97 19.06
CA ASN A 337 10.50 15.32 19.75
C ASN A 337 11.84 15.78 19.19
N GLY A 338 12.78 16.06 20.05
CA GLY A 338 14.12 16.52 19.65
C GLY A 338 14.20 17.96 19.16
N CYS A 339 13.07 18.71 19.10
CA CYS A 339 13.07 20.14 18.75
C CYS A 339 13.45 20.96 19.99
N THR A 340 14.73 21.08 20.29
CA THR A 340 15.24 21.73 21.52
C THR A 340 14.94 23.22 21.62
N GLY A 341 14.65 23.87 20.49
CA GLY A 341 14.25 25.28 20.42
C GLY A 341 12.80 25.53 20.89
N ILE A 342 11.96 24.52 20.89
CA ILE A 342 10.55 24.61 21.35
C ILE A 342 10.57 24.50 22.90
N LYS A 343 10.09 25.52 23.58
CA LYS A 343 9.99 25.56 25.05
C LYS A 343 8.58 25.25 25.55
N ARG A 344 7.54 25.67 24.81
CA ARG A 344 6.12 25.43 25.08
C ARG A 344 5.71 24.04 24.57
N ARG A 345 6.28 23.01 25.17
CA ARG A 345 6.08 21.61 24.74
C ARG A 345 5.42 20.72 25.80
N SER A 346 4.97 21.32 26.91
CA SER A 346 4.15 20.56 27.86
C SER A 346 2.82 20.17 27.21
N ARG A 347 2.19 19.12 27.74
CA ARG A 347 0.86 18.70 27.27
C ARG A 347 -0.13 19.86 27.33
N ASP A 348 -0.13 20.60 28.43
CA ASP A 348 -1.08 21.70 28.66
C ASP A 348 -0.83 22.87 27.70
N ASP A 349 0.41 23.22 27.43
CA ASP A 349 0.78 24.22 26.41
C ASP A 349 0.27 23.82 25.01
N LEU A 350 0.50 22.55 24.62
CA LEU A 350 0.13 22.09 23.29
C LEU A 350 -1.39 21.96 23.13
N ILE A 351 -2.13 21.50 24.13
CA ILE A 351 -3.59 21.43 24.09
C ILE A 351 -4.20 22.84 24.06
N GLN A 352 -3.59 23.81 24.75
CA GLN A 352 -4.03 25.21 24.70
C GLN A 352 -3.89 25.80 23.30
N LEU A 353 -2.80 25.49 22.60
CA LEU A 353 -2.55 25.93 21.22
C LEU A 353 -3.36 25.18 20.19
N PHE A 354 -3.58 23.88 20.40
CA PHE A 354 -4.26 22.96 19.48
C PHE A 354 -5.32 22.13 20.19
N PRO A 355 -6.55 22.65 20.35
CA PRO A 355 -7.61 21.99 21.14
C PRO A 355 -8.02 20.61 20.64
N ARG A 356 -7.76 20.27 19.37
CA ARG A 356 -8.05 18.96 18.78
C ARG A 356 -6.89 17.98 18.79
N LEU A 357 -5.77 18.35 19.39
CA LEU A 357 -4.59 17.49 19.43
C LEU A 357 -4.87 16.26 20.30
N SER A 358 -4.93 15.11 19.67
CA SER A 358 -5.16 13.81 20.32
C SER A 358 -3.89 12.99 20.49
N CYS A 359 -2.91 13.20 19.62
CA CYS A 359 -1.60 12.54 19.66
C CYS A 359 -0.50 13.59 19.58
N PHE A 360 0.35 13.60 20.59
CA PHE A 360 1.56 14.42 20.58
C PHE A 360 2.73 13.56 21.10
N LYS A 361 3.87 13.75 20.46
CA LYS A 361 5.10 13.08 20.87
C LYS A 361 6.06 14.14 21.32
N VAL A 362 6.40 14.10 22.59
CA VAL A 362 7.33 14.99 23.26
C VAL A 362 8.15 14.16 24.23
N HIS A 363 9.39 13.85 23.86
CA HIS A 363 10.36 13.29 24.79
C HIS A 363 11.38 14.36 25.15
N SER A 364 11.73 14.40 26.43
CA SER A 364 12.71 15.31 27.02
C SER A 364 14.14 15.03 26.54
#